data_7f88f59440219d67ed3699c6ed7fdce9
#
_entry.id   7f88f59440219d67ed3699c6ed7fdce9
#
_cell.length_a   1.000
_cell.length_b   1.000
_cell.length_c   1.000
_cell.angle_alpha   90.00
_cell.angle_beta   90.00
_cell.angle_gamma   90.00
#
_symmetry.space_group_name_H-M   'P 1'
#
loop_
_entity.id
_entity.type
_entity.pdbx_description
1 polymer ?
#
loop_
_entity_poly.entity_id
_entity_poly.type
_entity_poly.pdbx_seq_one_letter_code
_entity_poly.pdbx_strand_id
1 'polypeptide(L)'
;GAARRLDRIIMVVLALGIGFFAVDKFVLDPARDAALEEAAEERGRTDAFVQSYGDKSIAVLPFADLSQDGDQGYLSDGVAEEILNLLAQVRELRVISRSSAFRYRGEVHIPTVAEELDVSYVLEGSVRKSGDLVRVTAQLIDARADAHVWSENFDRAIDDIFAIQDDIARRIVDDLKIHLAGSGPRSVRTDPETYQLYLQAWHLLEVEQTSSELAEDLLQQALERDGDYLPALILIVRAVFWHTGNSEDDRYTFDKGIARMRGYVDRALAIAPGNSAALAHRGWMAFWYGNDLETFAEYLNRALQNDPDDEWVLYVAMVNSIRFGRFEDGIAFARARLQRDPLCSGCLYNWMKAAMILGRYDEALAASERRMRVADGGWISRGDIYLLKGDAGKALECYENQAEEPVGFLRSQALAFHEMGDFDARDRAIEALSRIDSDYAFEAMAEVQAWIGNVDSAFEWLGRYLDPDQPNFIQVLSGVLVNPFLRNLHDDPRWRELREQADMTEERLAKIRIEMPP
;
A
#
# COMPACT_ATOMS: atom_id res chain seq x y z
N GLY A 1 -66.05 5.09 -19.25
CA GLY A 1 -64.89 4.25 -19.62
C GLY A 1 -63.56 4.97 -19.40
N ALA A 2 -63.39 6.19 -19.86
CA ALA A 2 -62.11 6.94 -19.82
C ALA A 2 -61.75 7.44 -18.38
N ALA A 3 -62.73 7.97 -17.65
CA ALA A 3 -62.51 8.46 -16.28
C ALA A 3 -61.97 7.37 -15.34
N ARG A 4 -62.55 6.16 -15.37
CA ARG A 4 -62.06 5.03 -14.53
C ARG A 4 -60.67 4.51 -14.91
N ARG A 5 -60.20 4.74 -16.15
CA ARG A 5 -58.83 4.42 -16.55
C ARG A 5 -57.85 5.47 -16.03
N LEU A 6 -58.25 6.74 -16.07
CA LEU A 6 -57.46 7.85 -15.57
C LEU A 6 -57.26 7.73 -14.06
N ASP A 7 -58.34 7.41 -13.28
CA ASP A 7 -58.28 7.21 -11.84
C ASP A 7 -57.34 6.05 -11.47
N ARG A 8 -57.32 4.95 -12.26
CA ARG A 8 -56.39 3.83 -12.00
C ARG A 8 -54.94 4.23 -12.28
N ILE A 9 -54.67 4.99 -13.37
CA ILE A 9 -53.32 5.47 -13.66
C ILE A 9 -52.82 6.41 -12.56
N ILE A 10 -53.67 7.33 -12.10
CA ILE A 10 -53.34 8.25 -11.00
C ILE A 10 -53.07 7.47 -9.70
N MET A 11 -53.86 6.44 -9.38
CA MET A 11 -53.62 5.61 -8.20
C MET A 11 -52.32 4.80 -8.28
N VAL A 12 -51.98 4.28 -9.47
CA VAL A 12 -50.72 3.55 -9.65
C VAL A 12 -49.51 4.49 -9.54
N VAL A 13 -49.57 5.67 -10.12
CA VAL A 13 -48.50 6.68 -10.02
C VAL A 13 -48.35 7.16 -8.57
N LEU A 14 -49.44 7.39 -7.84
CA LEU A 14 -49.39 7.74 -6.43
C LEU A 14 -48.82 6.61 -5.56
N ALA A 15 -49.24 5.36 -5.82
CA ALA A 15 -48.72 4.20 -5.08
C ALA A 15 -47.21 3.98 -5.34
N LEU A 16 -46.74 4.17 -6.59
CA LEU A 16 -45.32 4.12 -6.94
C LEU A 16 -44.54 5.30 -6.30
N GLY A 17 -45.12 6.50 -6.27
CA GLY A 17 -44.54 7.67 -5.62
C GLY A 17 -44.41 7.49 -4.10
N ILE A 18 -45.43 6.95 -3.46
CA ILE A 18 -45.43 6.64 -2.01
C ILE A 18 -44.45 5.51 -1.72
N GLY A 19 -44.39 4.47 -2.59
CA GLY A 19 -43.44 3.37 -2.45
C GLY A 19 -42.00 3.86 -2.60
N PHE A 20 -41.70 4.69 -3.60
CA PHE A 20 -40.40 5.31 -3.78
C PHE A 20 -40.02 6.20 -2.56
N PHE A 21 -40.94 7.04 -2.11
CA PHE A 21 -40.72 7.91 -0.92
C PHE A 21 -40.51 7.09 0.35
N ALA A 22 -41.21 5.98 0.51
CA ALA A 22 -41.03 5.10 1.66
C ALA A 22 -39.65 4.39 1.63
N VAL A 23 -39.24 3.91 0.46
CA VAL A 23 -37.88 3.30 0.28
C VAL A 23 -36.79 4.36 0.48
N ASP A 24 -36.95 5.55 -0.08
CA ASP A 24 -36.00 6.64 0.12
C ASP A 24 -35.87 7.00 1.62
N LYS A 25 -37.02 7.25 2.28
CA LYS A 25 -37.04 7.72 3.66
C LYS A 25 -36.71 6.68 4.74
N PHE A 26 -37.04 5.41 4.52
CA PHE A 26 -36.90 4.37 5.55
C PHE A 26 -35.76 3.37 5.28
N VAL A 27 -35.20 3.36 4.08
CA VAL A 27 -34.12 2.44 3.70
C VAL A 27 -32.86 3.21 3.27
N LEU A 28 -32.99 4.24 2.43
CA LEU A 28 -31.85 4.98 1.91
C LEU A 28 -31.37 6.12 2.82
N ASP A 29 -32.30 6.90 3.42
CA ASP A 29 -31.94 7.97 4.37
C ASP A 29 -31.19 7.45 5.61
N PRO A 30 -31.61 6.37 6.30
CA PRO A 30 -30.87 5.85 7.45
C PRO A 30 -29.50 5.30 7.07
N ALA A 31 -29.34 4.72 5.88
CA ALA A 31 -28.06 4.25 5.39
C ALA A 31 -27.12 5.42 5.02
N ARG A 32 -27.67 6.51 4.49
CA ARG A 32 -26.94 7.76 4.25
C ARG A 32 -26.52 8.46 5.53
N ASP A 33 -27.47 8.54 6.49
CA ASP A 33 -27.19 9.18 7.78
C ASP A 33 -26.12 8.39 8.55
N ALA A 34 -26.18 7.05 8.56
CA ALA A 34 -25.14 6.20 9.15
C ALA A 34 -23.79 6.36 8.47
N ALA A 35 -23.73 6.44 7.12
CA ALA A 35 -22.50 6.68 6.39
C ALA A 35 -21.93 8.10 6.62
N LEU A 36 -22.79 9.09 6.82
CA LEU A 36 -22.39 10.46 7.16
C LEU A 36 -21.90 10.56 8.62
N GLU A 37 -22.55 9.85 9.55
CA GLU A 37 -22.09 9.74 10.94
C GLU A 37 -20.74 9.02 11.01
N GLU A 38 -20.58 7.90 10.33
CA GLU A 38 -19.30 7.15 10.27
C GLU A 38 -18.20 8.00 9.64
N ALA A 39 -18.47 8.72 8.54
CA ALA A 39 -17.54 9.64 7.92
C ALA A 39 -17.23 10.88 8.78
N ALA A 40 -18.16 11.29 9.65
CA ALA A 40 -17.95 12.38 10.61
C ALA A 40 -17.15 11.89 11.83
N GLU A 41 -17.43 10.68 12.33
CA GLU A 41 -16.62 10.03 13.39
C GLU A 41 -15.21 9.77 12.91
N GLU A 42 -15.03 9.38 11.66
CA GLU A 42 -13.73 9.12 11.07
C GLU A 42 -12.92 10.42 10.91
N ARG A 43 -13.55 11.48 10.39
CA ARG A 43 -12.92 12.81 10.38
C ARG A 43 -12.55 13.23 11.80
N GLY A 44 -13.46 13.04 12.77
CA GLY A 44 -13.18 13.31 14.16
C GLY A 44 -12.02 12.48 14.74
N ARG A 45 -11.85 11.21 14.34
CA ARG A 45 -10.69 10.37 14.75
C ARG A 45 -9.40 10.82 14.08
N THR A 46 -9.44 11.12 12.80
CA THR A 46 -8.26 11.64 12.06
C THR A 46 -7.86 13.00 12.62
N ASP A 47 -8.82 13.90 12.81
CA ASP A 47 -8.59 15.21 13.43
C ASP A 47 -8.06 15.07 14.87
N ALA A 48 -8.59 14.13 15.66
CA ALA A 48 -8.13 13.85 17.02
C ALA A 48 -6.71 13.27 17.03
N PHE A 49 -6.35 12.41 16.06
CA PHE A 49 -5.00 11.89 15.90
C PHE A 49 -4.02 13.02 15.53
N VAL A 50 -4.34 13.80 14.49
CA VAL A 50 -3.53 14.97 14.11
C VAL A 50 -3.42 15.96 15.28
N GLN A 51 -4.51 16.20 16.00
CA GLN A 51 -4.52 17.04 17.21
C GLN A 51 -3.71 16.44 18.36
N SER A 52 -3.52 15.12 18.45
CA SER A 52 -2.73 14.48 19.51
C SER A 52 -1.25 14.82 19.43
N TYR A 53 -0.72 15.00 18.22
CA TYR A 53 0.64 15.49 18.00
C TYR A 53 0.73 17.02 18.05
N GLY A 54 -0.42 17.73 17.96
CA GLY A 54 -0.48 19.19 17.95
C GLY A 54 0.38 19.76 16.83
N ASP A 55 1.27 20.69 17.20
CA ASP A 55 2.22 21.30 16.26
C ASP A 55 3.48 20.44 16.00
N LYS A 56 3.54 19.19 16.51
CA LYS A 56 4.70 18.31 16.39
C LYS A 56 4.56 17.35 15.20
N SER A 57 4.56 17.89 14.00
CA SER A 57 4.55 17.11 12.75
C SER A 57 5.54 17.67 11.75
N ILE A 58 6.27 16.78 11.06
CA ILE A 58 7.35 17.16 10.16
C ILE A 58 7.39 16.30 8.89
N ALA A 59 7.68 16.94 7.77
CA ALA A 59 8.10 16.28 6.55
C ALA A 59 9.59 16.58 6.28
N VAL A 60 10.36 15.55 5.98
CA VAL A 60 11.75 15.66 5.52
C VAL A 60 11.73 15.51 4.00
N LEU A 61 12.07 16.58 3.27
CA LEU A 61 12.12 16.55 1.82
C LEU A 61 13.45 15.96 1.33
N PRO A 62 13.52 15.42 0.10
CA PRO A 62 14.78 14.98 -0.49
C PRO A 62 15.76 16.16 -0.58
N PHE A 63 17.00 15.95 -0.16
CA PHE A 63 18.01 16.99 -0.19
C PHE A 63 18.54 17.17 -1.60
N ALA A 64 18.83 18.40 -1.99
CA ALA A 64 19.39 18.72 -3.29
C ALA A 64 20.87 18.29 -3.37
N ASP A 65 21.29 17.63 -4.46
CA ASP A 65 22.69 17.39 -4.76
C ASP A 65 23.31 18.67 -5.36
N LEU A 66 24.23 19.28 -4.63
CA LEU A 66 25.01 20.44 -5.05
C LEU A 66 26.50 20.09 -5.28
N SER A 67 26.82 18.82 -5.45
CA SER A 67 28.17 18.35 -5.81
C SER A 67 28.53 18.79 -7.22
N GLN A 68 29.84 18.85 -7.51
CA GLN A 68 30.33 19.44 -8.75
C GLN A 68 29.84 18.69 -9.99
N ASP A 69 29.80 17.37 -9.92
CA ASP A 69 29.44 16.49 -11.05
C ASP A 69 27.95 16.12 -11.05
N GLY A 70 27.18 16.42 -9.98
CA GLY A 70 25.76 16.13 -9.85
C GLY A 70 25.45 14.63 -9.80
N ASP A 71 26.40 13.80 -9.37
CA ASP A 71 26.33 12.34 -9.34
C ASP A 71 26.16 11.75 -7.93
N GLN A 72 25.93 12.63 -6.93
CA GLN A 72 25.79 12.25 -5.53
C GLN A 72 24.32 12.25 -5.05
N GLY A 73 23.35 12.11 -5.97
CA GLY A 73 21.93 12.07 -5.65
C GLY A 73 21.58 10.99 -4.62
N TYR A 74 22.21 9.81 -4.71
CA TYR A 74 22.05 8.73 -3.73
C TYR A 74 22.47 9.13 -2.31
N LEU A 75 23.54 9.96 -2.19
CA LEU A 75 24.01 10.43 -0.90
C LEU A 75 23.06 11.51 -0.33
N SER A 76 22.59 12.42 -1.17
CA SER A 76 21.65 13.47 -0.76
C SER A 76 20.33 12.88 -0.28
N ASP A 77 19.75 11.95 -1.04
CA ASP A 77 18.52 11.25 -0.68
C ASP A 77 18.73 10.38 0.58
N GLY A 78 19.86 9.68 0.68
CA GLY A 78 20.17 8.84 1.82
C GLY A 78 20.37 9.61 3.12
N VAL A 79 20.96 10.81 3.06
CA VAL A 79 21.07 11.70 4.25
C VAL A 79 19.67 12.13 4.71
N ALA A 80 18.82 12.54 3.79
CA ALA A 80 17.44 12.94 4.13
C ALA A 80 16.64 11.77 4.70
N GLU A 81 16.75 10.56 4.11
CA GLU A 81 16.09 9.34 4.58
C GLU A 81 16.54 8.96 5.99
N GLU A 82 17.86 8.97 6.27
CA GLU A 82 18.35 8.62 7.59
C GLU A 82 17.90 9.62 8.67
N ILE A 83 17.86 10.92 8.34
CA ILE A 83 17.29 11.92 9.24
C ILE A 83 15.82 11.64 9.50
N LEU A 84 15.05 11.28 8.46
CA LEU A 84 13.65 10.88 8.58
C LEU A 84 13.50 9.68 9.51
N ASN A 85 14.31 8.63 9.32
CA ASN A 85 14.31 7.41 10.13
C ASN A 85 14.67 7.69 11.60
N LEU A 86 15.65 8.58 11.84
CA LEU A 86 16.00 9.02 13.17
C LEU A 86 14.86 9.76 13.86
N LEU A 87 14.20 10.67 13.16
CA LEU A 87 13.04 11.40 13.67
C LEU A 87 11.85 10.48 13.92
N ALA A 88 11.66 9.45 13.09
CA ALA A 88 10.58 8.47 13.25
C ALA A 88 10.71 7.62 14.55
N GLN A 89 11.93 7.53 15.15
CA GLN A 89 12.13 6.91 16.46
C GLN A 89 11.53 7.73 17.62
N VAL A 90 11.14 8.99 17.36
CA VAL A 90 10.60 9.91 18.37
C VAL A 90 9.08 9.80 18.38
N ARG A 91 8.51 9.09 19.33
CA ARG A 91 7.07 8.79 19.40
C ARG A 91 6.16 10.01 19.46
N GLU A 92 6.63 11.11 20.06
CA GLU A 92 5.90 12.37 20.18
C GLU A 92 5.90 13.22 18.90
N LEU A 93 6.62 12.77 17.86
CA LEU A 93 6.72 13.45 16.57
C LEU A 93 6.04 12.64 15.47
N ARG A 94 5.08 13.24 14.80
CA ARG A 94 4.51 12.66 13.57
C ARG A 94 5.44 12.98 12.41
N VAL A 95 6.17 12.00 11.94
CA VAL A 95 7.07 12.12 10.79
C VAL A 95 6.36 11.57 9.57
N ILE A 96 6.32 12.35 8.49
CA ILE A 96 5.76 11.90 7.21
C ILE A 96 6.72 10.92 6.56
N SER A 97 6.16 9.86 6.02
CA SER A 97 6.93 8.82 5.37
C SER A 97 7.64 9.33 4.11
N ARG A 98 8.71 8.63 3.77
CA ARG A 98 9.47 8.90 2.55
C ARG A 98 8.62 8.88 1.29
N SER A 99 7.74 7.88 1.15
CA SER A 99 6.89 7.69 -0.03
C SER A 99 6.02 8.90 -0.35
N SER A 100 5.59 9.65 0.67
CA SER A 100 4.89 10.92 0.49
C SER A 100 5.86 12.11 0.36
N ALA A 101 6.83 12.23 1.27
CA ALA A 101 7.71 13.40 1.32
C ALA A 101 8.62 13.52 0.10
N PHE A 102 9.16 12.41 -0.42
CA PHE A 102 10.11 12.42 -1.54
C PHE A 102 9.47 12.64 -2.92
N ARG A 103 8.17 12.83 -2.98
CA ARG A 103 7.48 13.31 -4.19
C ARG A 103 7.77 14.79 -4.50
N TYR A 104 8.18 15.54 -3.49
CA TYR A 104 8.46 16.98 -3.59
C TYR A 104 9.96 17.20 -3.82
N ARG A 105 10.37 17.17 -5.09
CA ARG A 105 11.77 17.38 -5.51
C ARG A 105 11.94 18.73 -6.20
N GLY A 106 13.10 19.35 -6.01
CA GLY A 106 13.44 20.62 -6.63
C GLY A 106 12.83 21.83 -5.90
N GLU A 107 12.53 22.90 -6.65
CA GLU A 107 11.90 24.08 -6.07
C GLU A 107 10.42 23.80 -5.79
N VAL A 108 10.04 23.81 -4.53
CA VAL A 108 8.67 23.56 -4.07
C VAL A 108 8.17 24.73 -3.23
N HIS A 109 6.86 24.94 -3.24
CA HIS A 109 6.22 25.94 -2.38
C HIS A 109 5.88 25.28 -1.03
N ILE A 110 6.66 25.58 0.00
CA ILE A 110 6.58 24.93 1.31
C ILE A 110 5.16 24.93 1.92
N PRO A 111 4.40 26.04 1.92
CA PRO A 111 3.03 26.03 2.42
C PRO A 111 2.11 25.00 1.71
N THR A 112 2.26 24.84 0.39
CA THR A 112 1.48 23.83 -0.36
C THR A 112 1.87 22.42 0.03
N VAL A 113 3.17 22.14 0.15
CA VAL A 113 3.67 20.82 0.61
C VAL A 113 3.12 20.51 2.00
N ALA A 114 3.16 21.49 2.90
CA ALA A 114 2.68 21.32 4.27
C ALA A 114 1.17 21.10 4.35
N GLU A 115 0.38 21.75 3.49
CA GLU A 115 -1.07 21.54 3.38
C GLU A 115 -1.39 20.14 2.85
N GLU A 116 -0.71 19.69 1.78
CA GLU A 116 -0.94 18.39 1.18
C GLU A 116 -0.50 17.21 2.09
N LEU A 117 0.58 17.40 2.87
CA LEU A 117 1.10 16.43 3.84
C LEU A 117 0.53 16.61 5.25
N ASP A 118 -0.23 17.68 5.48
CA ASP A 118 -0.80 18.04 6.78
C ASP A 118 0.27 18.10 7.88
N VAL A 119 1.34 18.90 7.68
CA VAL A 119 2.44 19.06 8.63
C VAL A 119 2.64 20.50 9.07
N SER A 120 3.19 20.66 10.28
CA SER A 120 3.54 21.99 10.81
C SER A 120 4.95 22.43 10.40
N TYR A 121 5.85 21.47 10.22
CA TYR A 121 7.25 21.75 9.90
C TYR A 121 7.69 21.00 8.65
N VAL A 122 8.60 21.63 7.90
CA VAL A 122 9.28 21.01 6.76
C VAL A 122 10.78 21.17 6.95
N LEU A 123 11.51 20.06 6.80
CA LEU A 123 12.96 20.06 6.71
C LEU A 123 13.35 19.96 5.25
N GLU A 124 14.09 20.92 4.75
CA GLU A 124 14.74 20.86 3.45
C GLU A 124 16.25 21.00 3.57
N GLY A 125 17.00 20.66 2.53
CA GLY A 125 18.44 20.78 2.59
C GLY A 125 19.15 20.48 1.29
N SER A 126 20.48 20.51 1.38
CA SER A 126 21.36 20.13 0.27
C SER A 126 22.61 19.43 0.77
N VAL A 127 23.17 18.59 -0.07
CA VAL A 127 24.45 17.91 0.18
C VAL A 127 25.43 18.32 -0.92
N ARG A 128 26.68 18.61 -0.52
CA ARG A 128 27.78 18.86 -1.43
C ARG A 128 28.99 18.04 -0.99
N LYS A 129 29.39 17.11 -1.82
CA LYS A 129 30.62 16.31 -1.62
C LYS A 129 31.76 16.90 -2.44
N SER A 130 32.93 17.02 -1.83
CA SER A 130 34.16 17.45 -2.49
C SER A 130 35.36 16.65 -1.94
N GLY A 131 35.80 15.62 -2.65
CA GLY A 131 36.73 14.64 -2.12
C GLY A 131 36.15 13.92 -0.91
N ASP A 132 36.88 13.94 0.21
CA ASP A 132 36.45 13.31 1.47
C ASP A 132 35.62 14.25 2.36
N LEU A 133 35.37 15.49 1.92
CA LEU A 133 34.55 16.43 2.68
C LEU A 133 33.12 16.45 2.18
N VAL A 134 32.19 16.46 3.13
CA VAL A 134 30.75 16.60 2.90
C VAL A 134 30.28 17.84 3.65
N ARG A 135 29.59 18.72 2.92
CA ARG A 135 28.79 19.80 3.50
C ARG A 135 27.33 19.43 3.37
N VAL A 136 26.63 19.39 4.48
CA VAL A 136 25.17 19.27 4.54
C VAL A 136 24.62 20.61 5.02
N THR A 137 23.76 21.24 4.22
CA THR A 137 22.96 22.38 4.64
C THR A 137 21.57 21.87 4.99
N ALA A 138 21.07 22.18 6.17
CA ALA A 138 19.72 21.81 6.59
C ALA A 138 18.96 23.06 7.08
N GLN A 139 17.68 23.14 6.75
CA GLN A 139 16.80 24.25 7.09
C GLN A 139 15.46 23.70 7.59
N LEU A 140 15.11 24.06 8.83
CA LEU A 140 13.80 23.77 9.40
C LEU A 140 12.89 24.99 9.21
N ILE A 141 11.73 24.76 8.62
CA ILE A 141 10.75 25.80 8.27
C ILE A 141 9.46 25.52 9.04
N ASP A 142 8.96 26.52 9.75
CA ASP A 142 7.57 26.55 10.22
C ASP A 142 6.68 26.87 9.01
N ALA A 143 5.96 25.88 8.53
CA ALA A 143 5.21 25.98 7.29
C ALA A 143 3.93 26.85 7.41
N ARG A 144 3.42 27.07 8.63
CA ARG A 144 2.28 27.95 8.89
C ARG A 144 2.67 29.42 8.83
N ALA A 145 3.87 29.71 9.30
CA ALA A 145 4.41 31.09 9.30
C ALA A 145 5.21 31.39 8.02
N ASP A 146 5.49 30.36 7.20
CA ASP A 146 6.44 30.42 6.08
C ASP A 146 7.76 31.07 6.50
N ALA A 147 8.31 30.62 7.63
CA ALA A 147 9.45 31.23 8.28
C ALA A 147 10.49 30.17 8.68
N HIS A 148 11.76 30.46 8.44
CA HIS A 148 12.84 29.62 8.90
C HIS A 148 12.93 29.66 10.43
N VAL A 149 12.83 28.47 11.05
CA VAL A 149 13.12 28.29 12.48
C VAL A 149 14.62 28.34 12.66
N TRP A 150 15.39 27.64 11.80
CA TRP A 150 16.84 27.72 11.72
C TRP A 150 17.34 27.29 10.35
N SER A 151 18.57 27.66 10.03
CA SER A 151 19.35 27.20 8.88
C SER A 151 20.79 27.04 9.32
N GLU A 152 21.39 25.86 9.07
CA GLU A 152 22.72 25.51 9.55
C GLU A 152 23.50 24.69 8.52
N ASN A 153 24.83 24.87 8.53
CA ASN A 153 25.74 24.11 7.70
C ASN A 153 26.60 23.19 8.55
N PHE A 154 26.67 21.94 8.16
CA PHE A 154 27.48 20.90 8.80
C PHE A 154 28.60 20.48 7.86
N ASP A 155 29.84 20.84 8.22
CA ASP A 155 31.06 20.51 7.45
C ASP A 155 31.81 19.40 8.19
N ARG A 156 31.93 18.21 7.59
CA ARG A 156 32.59 17.04 8.18
C ARG A 156 33.27 16.21 7.10
N ALA A 157 34.15 15.30 7.52
CA ALA A 157 34.60 14.21 6.67
C ALA A 157 33.44 13.24 6.39
N ILE A 158 33.48 12.54 5.26
CA ILE A 158 32.46 11.54 4.89
C ILE A 158 32.34 10.45 5.96
N ASP A 159 33.43 10.12 6.64
CA ASP A 159 33.47 9.15 7.74
C ASP A 159 32.61 9.56 8.95
N ASP A 160 32.35 10.86 9.08
CA ASP A 160 31.52 11.43 10.16
C ASP A 160 30.07 11.70 9.75
N ILE A 161 29.59 11.13 8.62
CA ILE A 161 28.26 11.42 8.07
C ILE A 161 27.15 11.09 9.07
N PHE A 162 27.28 10.00 9.83
CA PHE A 162 26.33 9.63 10.87
C PHE A 162 26.25 10.68 12.01
N ALA A 163 27.37 11.32 12.33
CA ALA A 163 27.36 12.38 13.32
C ALA A 163 26.61 13.62 12.83
N ILE A 164 26.65 13.93 11.53
CA ILE A 164 25.84 15.02 10.94
C ILE A 164 24.34 14.68 11.07
N GLN A 165 23.95 13.49 10.71
CA GLN A 165 22.55 13.03 10.77
C GLN A 165 22.02 13.06 12.22
N ASP A 166 22.78 12.50 13.16
CA ASP A 166 22.47 12.55 14.59
C ASP A 166 22.35 13.99 15.12
N ASP A 167 23.24 14.91 14.70
CA ASP A 167 23.23 16.31 15.13
C ASP A 167 22.00 17.05 14.59
N ILE A 168 21.64 16.85 13.30
CA ILE A 168 20.44 17.44 12.70
C ILE A 168 19.18 16.95 13.40
N ALA A 169 19.03 15.62 13.55
CA ALA A 169 17.85 15.04 14.20
C ALA A 169 17.71 15.55 15.64
N ARG A 170 18.82 15.60 16.42
CA ARG A 170 18.82 16.12 17.79
C ARG A 170 18.43 17.58 17.83
N ARG A 171 18.94 18.40 16.90
CA ARG A 171 18.62 19.83 16.80
C ARG A 171 17.12 20.03 16.59
N ILE A 172 16.49 19.26 15.68
CA ILE A 172 15.05 19.32 15.42
C ILE A 172 14.26 18.99 16.68
N VAL A 173 14.62 17.91 17.38
CA VAL A 173 13.96 17.50 18.62
C VAL A 173 14.02 18.59 19.69
N ASP A 174 15.19 19.23 19.86
CA ASP A 174 15.40 20.30 20.81
C ASP A 174 14.56 21.55 20.47
N ASP A 175 14.54 21.97 19.20
CA ASP A 175 13.78 23.14 18.75
C ASP A 175 12.27 22.92 18.84
N LEU A 176 11.79 21.71 18.57
CA LEU A 176 10.39 21.33 18.76
C LEU A 176 10.01 21.09 20.25
N LYS A 177 10.94 21.29 21.18
CA LYS A 177 10.75 21.13 22.63
C LYS A 177 10.17 19.75 23.00
N ILE A 178 10.67 18.70 22.34
CA ILE A 178 10.27 17.33 22.61
C ILE A 178 11.14 16.80 23.75
N HIS A 179 10.51 16.32 24.83
CA HIS A 179 11.22 15.77 25.96
C HIS A 179 11.43 14.26 25.75
N LEU A 180 12.64 13.88 25.39
CA LEU A 180 12.99 12.47 25.17
C LEU A 180 13.19 11.72 26.48
N ALA A 181 12.53 10.58 26.63
CA ALA A 181 12.78 9.65 27.71
C ALA A 181 13.96 8.71 27.34
N GLY A 182 15.19 9.26 27.29
CA GLY A 182 16.37 8.47 26.95
C GLY A 182 17.45 9.23 26.19
N SER A 183 18.36 8.47 25.52
CA SER A 183 19.55 9.03 24.84
C SER A 183 19.27 9.73 23.49
N GLY A 184 18.00 9.81 23.07
CA GLY A 184 17.61 10.32 21.75
C GLY A 184 17.84 9.33 20.61
N PRO A 185 17.37 9.69 19.39
CA PRO A 185 17.52 8.89 18.19
C PRO A 185 19.01 8.72 17.82
N ARG A 186 19.37 7.55 17.29
CA ARG A 186 20.75 7.25 16.86
C ARG A 186 20.76 6.41 15.59
N SER A 187 21.69 6.75 14.67
CA SER A 187 21.95 5.99 13.45
C SER A 187 22.55 4.61 13.75
N VAL A 188 22.20 3.63 12.91
CA VAL A 188 22.90 2.33 12.86
C VAL A 188 24.20 2.53 12.09
N ARG A 189 25.35 2.51 12.79
CA ARG A 189 26.66 2.85 12.22
C ARG A 189 27.31 1.65 11.54
N THR A 190 27.99 1.92 10.44
CA THR A 190 28.86 1.01 9.73
C THR A 190 30.05 1.80 9.16
N ASP A 191 30.97 1.17 8.40
CA ASP A 191 32.02 1.88 7.71
C ASP A 191 31.48 2.67 6.51
N PRO A 192 32.12 3.79 6.10
CA PRO A 192 31.62 4.68 5.07
C PRO A 192 31.39 4.02 3.71
N GLU A 193 32.21 3.04 3.34
CA GLU A 193 32.09 2.37 2.04
C GLU A 193 30.89 1.40 2.05
N THR A 194 30.69 0.65 3.13
CA THR A 194 29.47 -0.16 3.35
C THR A 194 28.23 0.71 3.28
N TYR A 195 28.24 1.88 3.93
CA TYR A 195 27.13 2.81 3.90
C TYR A 195 26.85 3.35 2.50
N GLN A 196 27.89 3.71 1.73
CA GLN A 196 27.72 4.17 0.34
C GLN A 196 27.12 3.08 -0.56
N LEU A 197 27.56 1.84 -0.45
CA LEU A 197 27.00 0.71 -1.19
C LEU A 197 25.53 0.50 -0.84
N TYR A 198 25.18 0.57 0.43
CA TYR A 198 23.79 0.50 0.89
C TYR A 198 22.94 1.63 0.31
N LEU A 199 23.41 2.89 0.35
CA LEU A 199 22.68 4.02 -0.19
C LEU A 199 22.46 3.95 -1.70
N GLN A 200 23.46 3.48 -2.46
CA GLN A 200 23.31 3.27 -3.89
C GLN A 200 22.26 2.19 -4.19
N ALA A 201 22.29 1.07 -3.49
CA ALA A 201 21.29 0.02 -3.64
C ALA A 201 19.89 0.50 -3.26
N TRP A 202 19.79 1.23 -2.16
CA TRP A 202 18.55 1.82 -1.70
C TRP A 202 17.98 2.79 -2.74
N HIS A 203 18.81 3.66 -3.31
CA HIS A 203 18.41 4.61 -4.36
C HIS A 203 17.86 3.91 -5.60
N LEU A 204 18.50 2.84 -6.06
CA LEU A 204 18.04 2.03 -7.19
C LEU A 204 16.67 1.40 -6.93
N LEU A 205 16.43 0.88 -5.72
CA LEU A 205 15.18 0.19 -5.38
C LEU A 205 14.03 1.16 -5.11
N GLU A 206 14.30 2.26 -4.43
CA GLU A 206 13.27 3.10 -3.85
C GLU A 206 12.99 4.37 -4.64
N VAL A 207 13.97 4.89 -5.36
CA VAL A 207 13.88 6.13 -6.11
C VAL A 207 13.73 5.87 -7.60
N GLU A 208 14.70 5.17 -8.18
CA GLU A 208 14.70 4.90 -9.62
C GLU A 208 13.77 3.75 -10.00
N GLN A 209 13.56 2.78 -9.11
CA GLN A 209 12.77 1.57 -9.33
C GLN A 209 13.18 0.79 -10.60
N THR A 210 14.47 0.80 -10.91
CA THR A 210 15.00 0.34 -12.20
C THR A 210 15.64 -1.03 -12.15
N SER A 211 16.59 -1.27 -11.22
CA SER A 211 17.43 -2.49 -11.25
C SER A 211 17.59 -3.10 -9.87
N SER A 212 16.71 -4.06 -9.57
CA SER A 212 16.82 -4.82 -8.33
C SER A 212 18.00 -5.80 -8.33
N GLU A 213 18.50 -6.27 -9.49
CA GLU A 213 19.70 -7.11 -9.57
C GLU A 213 20.97 -6.33 -9.18
N LEU A 214 21.13 -5.13 -9.74
CA LEU A 214 22.27 -4.27 -9.38
C LEU A 214 22.20 -3.86 -7.90
N ALA A 215 21.02 -3.57 -7.40
CA ALA A 215 20.82 -3.26 -5.98
C ALA A 215 21.18 -4.45 -5.08
N GLU A 216 20.83 -5.67 -5.47
CA GLU A 216 21.21 -6.87 -4.75
C GLU A 216 22.74 -7.06 -4.73
N ASP A 217 23.41 -6.89 -5.87
CA ASP A 217 24.87 -7.02 -5.97
C ASP A 217 25.58 -6.00 -5.07
N LEU A 218 25.09 -4.76 -5.01
CA LEU A 218 25.61 -3.72 -4.11
C LEU A 218 25.38 -4.08 -2.63
N LEU A 219 24.21 -4.60 -2.29
CA LEU A 219 23.91 -5.04 -0.92
C LEU A 219 24.74 -6.26 -0.51
N GLN A 220 25.02 -7.18 -1.42
CA GLN A 220 25.94 -8.29 -1.15
C GLN A 220 27.35 -7.78 -0.85
N GLN A 221 27.87 -6.85 -1.65
CA GLN A 221 29.17 -6.21 -1.38
C GLN A 221 29.18 -5.49 -0.03
N ALA A 222 28.11 -4.78 0.32
CA ALA A 222 27.98 -4.16 1.64
C ALA A 222 28.03 -5.20 2.76
N LEU A 223 27.31 -6.32 2.63
CA LEU A 223 27.26 -7.41 3.60
C LEU A 223 28.52 -8.28 3.65
N GLU A 224 29.35 -8.29 2.61
CA GLU A 224 30.69 -8.89 2.64
C GLU A 224 31.65 -8.08 3.49
N ARG A 225 31.48 -6.75 3.55
CA ARG A 225 32.30 -5.85 4.38
C ARG A 225 31.82 -5.80 5.83
N ASP A 226 30.52 -5.57 6.01
CA ASP A 226 29.87 -5.57 7.32
C ASP A 226 28.66 -6.52 7.31
N GLY A 227 28.91 -7.76 7.68
CA GLY A 227 27.93 -8.83 7.65
C GLY A 227 26.75 -8.64 8.61
N ASP A 228 26.90 -7.74 9.58
CA ASP A 228 25.91 -7.47 10.63
C ASP A 228 25.17 -6.13 10.40
N TYR A 229 25.39 -5.47 9.26
CA TYR A 229 24.71 -4.23 8.93
C TYR A 229 23.22 -4.46 8.68
N LEU A 230 22.44 -4.26 9.72
CA LEU A 230 21.00 -4.58 9.76
C LEU A 230 20.18 -3.93 8.64
N PRO A 231 20.37 -2.63 8.28
CA PRO A 231 19.63 -2.02 7.18
C PRO A 231 19.84 -2.75 5.84
N ALA A 232 21.05 -3.20 5.54
CA ALA A 232 21.34 -3.95 4.32
C ALA A 232 20.70 -5.35 4.34
N LEU A 233 20.67 -6.03 5.51
CA LEU A 233 20.01 -7.32 5.66
C LEU A 233 18.50 -7.25 5.43
N ILE A 234 17.85 -6.14 5.81
CA ILE A 234 16.42 -5.93 5.57
C ILE A 234 16.16 -5.56 4.11
N LEU A 235 16.95 -4.67 3.55
CA LEU A 235 16.74 -4.17 2.19
C LEU A 235 16.97 -5.25 1.13
N ILE A 236 17.96 -6.13 1.31
CA ILE A 236 18.28 -7.19 0.34
C ILE A 236 17.14 -8.22 0.22
N VAL A 237 16.32 -8.42 1.27
CA VAL A 237 15.12 -9.29 1.19
C VAL A 237 14.16 -8.79 0.12
N ARG A 238 13.98 -7.46 0.00
CA ARG A 238 13.13 -6.83 -1.01
C ARG A 238 13.71 -6.96 -2.41
N ALA A 239 15.02 -6.77 -2.55
CA ALA A 239 15.70 -6.93 -3.83
C ALA A 239 15.55 -8.36 -4.37
N VAL A 240 15.78 -9.38 -3.53
CA VAL A 240 15.62 -10.80 -3.90
C VAL A 240 14.17 -11.14 -4.21
N PHE A 241 13.20 -10.59 -3.45
CA PHE A 241 11.78 -10.85 -3.64
C PHE A 241 11.30 -10.53 -5.05
N TRP A 242 11.68 -9.37 -5.61
CA TRP A 242 11.21 -8.92 -6.93
C TRP A 242 11.62 -9.86 -8.07
N HIS A 243 12.73 -10.57 -7.93
CA HIS A 243 13.20 -11.52 -8.95
C HIS A 243 12.75 -12.96 -8.71
N THR A 244 12.39 -13.31 -7.48
CA THR A 244 12.03 -14.68 -7.13
C THR A 244 10.81 -15.14 -7.93
N GLY A 245 11.03 -16.14 -8.78
CA GLY A 245 10.01 -16.72 -9.67
C GLY A 245 9.74 -15.91 -10.96
N ASN A 246 10.37 -14.75 -11.14
CA ASN A 246 10.15 -13.85 -12.30
C ASN A 246 11.38 -13.69 -13.20
N SER A 247 12.51 -14.30 -12.87
CA SER A 247 13.77 -14.21 -13.63
C SER A 247 14.14 -15.57 -14.22
N GLU A 248 14.79 -15.55 -15.41
CA GLU A 248 15.38 -16.75 -16.02
C GLU A 248 16.68 -17.18 -15.31
N ASP A 249 17.26 -16.34 -14.45
CA ASP A 249 18.45 -16.66 -13.67
C ASP A 249 18.11 -17.70 -12.59
N ASP A 250 18.85 -18.80 -12.60
CA ASP A 250 18.73 -19.91 -11.66
C ASP A 250 18.84 -19.50 -10.17
N ARG A 251 19.45 -18.34 -9.87
CA ARG A 251 19.50 -17.74 -8.53
C ARG A 251 18.13 -17.37 -7.99
N TYR A 252 17.15 -17.11 -8.86
CA TYR A 252 15.83 -16.59 -8.54
C TYR A 252 14.70 -17.60 -8.77
N THR A 253 15.03 -18.89 -8.93
CA THR A 253 14.00 -19.92 -8.77
C THR A 253 13.33 -19.78 -7.40
N PHE A 254 12.06 -20.13 -7.29
CA PHE A 254 11.32 -19.97 -6.04
C PHE A 254 12.06 -20.56 -4.83
N ASP A 255 12.56 -21.79 -4.95
CA ASP A 255 13.27 -22.46 -3.84
C ASP A 255 14.51 -21.70 -3.40
N LYS A 256 15.34 -21.24 -4.34
CA LYS A 256 16.58 -20.53 -4.05
C LYS A 256 16.31 -19.12 -3.54
N GLY A 257 15.39 -18.39 -4.16
CA GLY A 257 15.01 -17.05 -3.73
C GLY A 257 14.45 -17.06 -2.31
N ILE A 258 13.52 -17.97 -2.02
CA ILE A 258 12.94 -18.12 -0.67
C ILE A 258 14.01 -18.49 0.35
N ALA A 259 14.90 -19.45 0.03
CA ALA A 259 15.98 -19.85 0.94
C ALA A 259 16.92 -18.68 1.25
N ARG A 260 17.26 -17.87 0.24
CA ARG A 260 18.13 -16.68 0.40
C ARG A 260 17.44 -15.62 1.27
N MET A 261 16.18 -15.24 0.97
CA MET A 261 15.41 -14.30 1.79
C MET A 261 15.35 -14.77 3.25
N ARG A 262 15.07 -16.06 3.47
CA ARG A 262 15.04 -16.65 4.82
C ARG A 262 16.37 -16.50 5.53
N GLY A 263 17.50 -16.76 4.84
CA GLY A 263 18.84 -16.61 5.40
C GLY A 263 19.14 -15.18 5.87
N TYR A 264 18.73 -14.16 5.09
CA TYR A 264 18.91 -12.76 5.49
C TYR A 264 18.02 -12.37 6.67
N VAL A 265 16.75 -12.79 6.66
CA VAL A 265 15.81 -12.54 7.77
C VAL A 265 16.28 -13.21 9.05
N ASP A 266 16.76 -14.47 9.00
CA ASP A 266 17.25 -15.19 10.16
C ASP A 266 18.49 -14.51 10.75
N ARG A 267 19.41 -13.99 9.91
CA ARG A 267 20.56 -13.18 10.36
C ARG A 267 20.10 -11.88 11.01
N ALA A 268 19.18 -11.15 10.39
CA ALA A 268 18.63 -9.91 10.95
C ALA A 268 18.02 -10.14 12.34
N LEU A 269 17.24 -11.22 12.50
CA LEU A 269 16.62 -11.58 13.79
C LEU A 269 17.63 -12.10 14.82
N ALA A 270 18.76 -12.69 14.40
CA ALA A 270 19.84 -13.07 15.32
C ALA A 270 20.55 -11.84 15.90
N ILE A 271 20.72 -10.77 15.10
CA ILE A 271 21.32 -9.50 15.52
C ILE A 271 20.32 -8.68 16.36
N ALA A 272 19.08 -8.56 15.89
CA ALA A 272 18.03 -7.76 16.49
C ALA A 272 16.71 -8.56 16.58
N PRO A 273 16.51 -9.39 17.62
CA PRO A 273 15.32 -10.26 17.74
C PRO A 273 13.98 -9.52 17.80
N GLY A 274 14.01 -8.22 18.09
CA GLY A 274 12.85 -7.32 18.15
C GLY A 274 12.69 -6.44 16.92
N ASN A 275 13.47 -6.60 15.85
CA ASN A 275 13.33 -5.77 14.67
C ASN A 275 11.99 -6.04 13.96
N SER A 276 11.14 -5.03 13.87
CA SER A 276 9.75 -5.13 13.39
C SER A 276 9.68 -5.56 11.92
N ALA A 277 10.50 -4.96 11.06
CA ALA A 277 10.54 -5.29 9.64
C ALA A 277 10.99 -6.75 9.41
N ALA A 278 12.02 -7.22 10.13
CA ALA A 278 12.50 -8.61 10.04
C ALA A 278 11.44 -9.61 10.54
N LEU A 279 10.75 -9.30 11.66
CA LEU A 279 9.63 -10.10 12.15
C LEU A 279 8.49 -10.16 11.13
N ALA A 280 8.11 -9.02 10.55
CA ALA A 280 7.06 -8.98 9.52
C ALA A 280 7.44 -9.78 8.26
N HIS A 281 8.70 -9.70 7.80
CA HIS A 281 9.20 -10.52 6.70
C HIS A 281 9.14 -12.01 7.04
N ARG A 282 9.51 -12.40 8.27
CA ARG A 282 9.44 -13.81 8.71
C ARG A 282 8.02 -14.34 8.67
N GLY A 283 7.07 -13.59 9.23
CA GLY A 283 5.65 -13.94 9.21
C GLY A 283 5.11 -14.00 7.79
N TRP A 284 5.36 -12.97 7.00
CA TRP A 284 4.90 -12.89 5.61
C TRP A 284 5.37 -14.09 4.79
N MET A 285 6.63 -14.50 4.89
CA MET A 285 7.18 -15.68 4.21
C MET A 285 6.55 -16.99 4.70
N ALA A 286 6.20 -17.10 5.98
CA ALA A 286 5.53 -18.28 6.53
C ALA A 286 4.16 -18.50 5.88
N PHE A 287 3.37 -17.42 5.67
CA PHE A 287 2.09 -17.52 4.97
C PHE A 287 2.26 -17.74 3.46
N TRP A 288 3.03 -16.88 2.78
CA TRP A 288 3.05 -16.87 1.31
C TRP A 288 3.68 -18.11 0.69
N TYR A 289 4.66 -18.71 1.36
CA TYR A 289 5.40 -19.85 0.84
C TYR A 289 5.24 -21.13 1.68
N GLY A 290 4.58 -21.05 2.82
CA GLY A 290 4.43 -22.18 3.72
C GLY A 290 3.01 -22.44 4.17
N ASN A 291 2.06 -21.57 3.84
CA ASN A 291 0.67 -21.62 4.33
C ASN A 291 0.57 -21.75 5.87
N ASP A 292 1.59 -21.26 6.58
CA ASP A 292 1.64 -21.30 8.04
C ASP A 292 1.07 -20.00 8.61
N LEU A 293 -0.27 -19.99 8.73
CA LEU A 293 -1.03 -18.82 9.19
C LEU A 293 -0.78 -18.53 10.68
N GLU A 294 -0.52 -19.53 11.48
CA GLU A 294 -0.26 -19.41 12.90
C GLU A 294 1.09 -18.70 13.14
N THR A 295 2.15 -19.16 12.47
CA THR A 295 3.46 -18.49 12.50
C THR A 295 3.38 -17.08 11.90
N PHE A 296 2.61 -16.89 10.83
CA PHE A 296 2.37 -15.55 10.28
C PHE A 296 1.80 -14.60 11.33
N ALA A 297 0.71 -15.00 12.00
CA ALA A 297 0.04 -14.16 12.98
C ALA A 297 0.93 -13.88 14.22
N GLU A 298 1.67 -14.89 14.69
CA GLU A 298 2.61 -14.74 15.82
C GLU A 298 3.65 -13.65 15.51
N TYR A 299 4.36 -13.80 14.40
CA TYR A 299 5.45 -12.88 14.06
C TYR A 299 4.94 -11.48 13.72
N LEU A 300 3.80 -11.37 13.01
CA LEU A 300 3.22 -10.07 12.68
C LEU A 300 2.73 -9.33 13.94
N ASN A 301 2.07 -10.01 14.87
CA ASN A 301 1.63 -9.39 16.13
C ASN A 301 2.83 -8.92 16.96
N ARG A 302 3.92 -9.68 17.01
CA ARG A 302 5.17 -9.24 17.65
C ARG A 302 5.76 -8.01 16.96
N ALA A 303 5.72 -7.97 15.62
CA ALA A 303 6.17 -6.80 14.85
C ALA A 303 5.35 -5.56 15.20
N LEU A 304 4.01 -5.67 15.20
CA LEU A 304 3.09 -4.59 15.56
C LEU A 304 3.25 -4.11 17.01
N GLN A 305 3.56 -5.02 17.97
CA GLN A 305 3.82 -4.64 19.35
C GLN A 305 5.14 -3.87 19.52
N ASN A 306 6.16 -4.20 18.72
CA ASN A 306 7.48 -3.56 18.82
C ASN A 306 7.47 -2.18 18.13
N ASP A 307 6.89 -2.09 16.93
CA ASP A 307 6.72 -0.85 16.18
C ASP A 307 5.40 -0.87 15.40
N PRO A 308 4.34 -0.27 15.98
CA PRO A 308 3.02 -0.21 15.36
C PRO A 308 2.96 0.72 14.15
N ASP A 309 3.96 1.56 13.97
CA ASP A 309 4.01 2.59 12.95
C ASP A 309 4.93 2.23 11.78
N ASP A 310 5.64 1.09 11.85
CA ASP A 310 6.51 0.61 10.78
C ASP A 310 5.69 0.40 9.48
N GLU A 311 6.12 1.05 8.41
CA GLU A 311 5.40 1.05 7.13
C GLU A 311 5.24 -0.34 6.52
N TRP A 312 6.27 -1.18 6.61
CA TRP A 312 6.23 -2.55 6.09
C TRP A 312 5.31 -3.44 6.92
N VAL A 313 5.38 -3.31 8.24
CA VAL A 313 4.50 -4.04 9.17
C VAL A 313 3.04 -3.72 8.90
N LEU A 314 2.69 -2.43 8.79
CA LEU A 314 1.33 -1.98 8.48
C LEU A 314 0.87 -2.46 7.09
N TYR A 315 1.78 -2.47 6.09
CA TYR A 315 1.47 -3.00 4.76
C TYR A 315 1.14 -4.50 4.81
N VAL A 316 1.97 -5.29 5.49
CA VAL A 316 1.76 -6.74 5.64
C VAL A 316 0.46 -7.02 6.39
N ALA A 317 0.17 -6.26 7.46
CA ALA A 317 -1.07 -6.38 8.21
C ALA A 317 -2.30 -6.03 7.37
N MET A 318 -2.27 -4.91 6.66
CA MET A 318 -3.35 -4.43 5.80
C MET A 318 -3.71 -5.44 4.70
N VAL A 319 -2.73 -5.85 3.90
CA VAL A 319 -2.96 -6.71 2.74
C VAL A 319 -3.47 -8.09 3.16
N ASN A 320 -2.88 -8.66 4.21
CA ASN A 320 -3.27 -10.01 4.64
C ASN A 320 -4.58 -10.02 5.45
N SER A 321 -4.92 -8.96 6.18
CA SER A 321 -6.26 -8.82 6.76
C SER A 321 -7.35 -8.90 5.69
N ILE A 322 -7.18 -8.19 4.56
CA ILE A 322 -8.12 -8.24 3.43
C ILE A 322 -8.18 -9.65 2.83
N ARG A 323 -7.03 -10.30 2.61
CA ARG A 323 -6.96 -11.67 2.06
C ARG A 323 -7.63 -12.71 2.96
N PHE A 324 -7.67 -12.47 4.26
CA PHE A 324 -8.35 -13.32 5.24
C PHE A 324 -9.84 -12.98 5.44
N GLY A 325 -10.38 -12.07 4.62
CA GLY A 325 -11.76 -11.61 4.73
C GLY A 325 -12.03 -10.65 5.89
N ARG A 326 -10.99 -10.13 6.55
CA ARG A 326 -11.06 -9.18 7.65
C ARG A 326 -10.98 -7.75 7.09
N PHE A 327 -12.00 -7.37 6.35
CA PHE A 327 -11.99 -6.13 5.59
C PHE A 327 -11.94 -4.88 6.47
N GLU A 328 -12.61 -4.89 7.61
CA GLU A 328 -12.59 -3.78 8.58
C GLU A 328 -11.17 -3.57 9.16
N ASP A 329 -10.51 -4.67 9.55
CA ASP A 329 -9.14 -4.61 10.04
C ASP A 329 -8.19 -4.09 8.94
N GLY A 330 -8.40 -4.55 7.70
CA GLY A 330 -7.64 -4.07 6.53
C GLY A 330 -7.81 -2.56 6.30
N ILE A 331 -9.03 -2.04 6.39
CA ILE A 331 -9.31 -0.60 6.31
C ILE A 331 -8.65 0.14 7.47
N ALA A 332 -8.72 -0.39 8.69
CA ALA A 332 -8.11 0.24 9.86
C ALA A 332 -6.59 0.35 9.72
N PHE A 333 -5.89 -0.70 9.23
CA PHE A 333 -4.45 -0.65 8.94
C PHE A 333 -4.12 0.30 7.78
N ALA A 334 -4.96 0.37 6.73
CA ALA A 334 -4.78 1.35 5.66
C ALA A 334 -4.84 2.78 6.19
N ARG A 335 -5.81 3.06 7.05
CA ARG A 335 -6.00 4.37 7.69
C ARG A 335 -4.83 4.72 8.61
N ALA A 336 -4.36 3.77 9.43
CA ALA A 336 -3.21 3.96 10.30
C ALA A 336 -1.96 4.37 9.50
N ARG A 337 -1.70 3.68 8.39
CA ARG A 337 -0.57 4.02 7.52
C ARG A 337 -0.75 5.39 6.85
N LEU A 338 -1.96 5.73 6.37
CA LEU A 338 -2.26 7.01 5.73
C LEU A 338 -2.04 8.22 6.65
N GLN A 339 -1.98 8.03 7.96
CA GLN A 339 -1.65 9.12 8.89
C GLN A 339 -0.20 9.60 8.75
N ARG A 340 0.72 8.69 8.41
CA ARG A 340 2.14 9.01 8.16
C ARG A 340 2.49 9.03 6.68
N ASP A 341 1.70 8.37 5.84
CA ASP A 341 1.88 8.28 4.39
C ASP A 341 0.61 8.75 3.64
N PRO A 342 0.26 10.06 3.71
CA PRO A 342 -1.00 10.59 3.20
C PRO A 342 -1.19 10.39 1.69
N LEU A 343 -0.10 10.21 0.93
CA LEU A 343 -0.09 9.98 -0.51
C LEU A 343 0.11 8.51 -0.90
N CYS A 344 -0.05 7.57 0.05
CA CYS A 344 0.06 6.13 -0.18
C CYS A 344 -1.02 5.62 -1.14
N SER A 345 -0.72 5.54 -2.42
CA SER A 345 -1.63 5.00 -3.44
C SER A 345 -2.07 3.56 -3.15
N GLY A 346 -1.15 2.71 -2.64
CA GLY A 346 -1.42 1.32 -2.27
C GLY A 346 -2.39 1.20 -1.09
N CYS A 347 -2.28 2.09 -0.10
CA CYS A 347 -3.20 2.12 1.04
C CYS A 347 -4.61 2.51 0.59
N LEU A 348 -4.72 3.54 -0.24
CA LEU A 348 -5.99 3.97 -0.83
C LEU A 348 -6.62 2.89 -1.71
N TYR A 349 -5.81 2.15 -2.47
CA TYR A 349 -6.27 1.01 -3.27
C TYR A 349 -6.84 -0.11 -2.39
N ASN A 350 -6.14 -0.51 -1.34
CA ASN A 350 -6.59 -1.58 -0.45
C ASN A 350 -7.82 -1.16 0.35
N TRP A 351 -7.88 0.08 0.82
CA TRP A 351 -9.09 0.62 1.45
C TRP A 351 -10.27 0.59 0.48
N MET A 352 -10.11 1.15 -0.72
CA MET A 352 -11.11 1.12 -1.78
C MET A 352 -11.62 -0.31 -2.04
N LYS A 353 -10.71 -1.27 -2.21
CA LYS A 353 -11.03 -2.68 -2.46
C LYS A 353 -11.85 -3.28 -1.31
N ALA A 354 -11.42 -3.09 -0.07
CA ALA A 354 -12.12 -3.61 1.09
C ALA A 354 -13.52 -2.99 1.25
N ALA A 355 -13.66 -1.67 1.09
CA ALA A 355 -14.95 -0.97 1.13
C ALA A 355 -15.89 -1.45 0.00
N MET A 356 -15.36 -1.66 -1.20
CA MET A 356 -16.11 -2.21 -2.34
C MET A 356 -16.67 -3.60 -2.04
N ILE A 357 -15.88 -4.50 -1.44
CA ILE A 357 -16.30 -5.85 -1.06
C ILE A 357 -17.37 -5.82 0.03
N LEU A 358 -17.26 -4.88 0.98
CA LEU A 358 -18.27 -4.65 2.03
C LEU A 358 -19.56 -4.00 1.51
N GLY A 359 -19.63 -3.62 0.22
CA GLY A 359 -20.77 -2.91 -0.36
C GLY A 359 -20.87 -1.43 0.04
N ARG A 360 -19.81 -0.87 0.63
CA ARG A 360 -19.70 0.55 0.99
C ARG A 360 -19.23 1.37 -0.21
N TYR A 361 -20.04 1.40 -1.26
CA TYR A 361 -19.64 1.94 -2.55
C TYR A 361 -19.28 3.43 -2.53
N ASP A 362 -19.95 4.24 -1.72
CA ASP A 362 -19.67 5.68 -1.62
C ASP A 362 -18.32 5.92 -0.94
N GLU A 363 -17.97 5.14 0.09
CA GLU A 363 -16.64 5.13 0.72
C GLU A 363 -15.57 4.67 -0.27
N ALA A 364 -15.83 3.59 -1.01
CA ALA A 364 -14.92 3.10 -2.04
C ALA A 364 -14.66 4.14 -3.15
N LEU A 365 -15.71 4.87 -3.60
CA LEU A 365 -15.58 5.96 -4.57
C LEU A 365 -14.75 7.12 -4.03
N ALA A 366 -14.93 7.49 -2.75
CA ALA A 366 -14.13 8.53 -2.11
C ALA A 366 -12.64 8.14 -2.02
N ALA A 367 -12.33 6.89 -1.64
CA ALA A 367 -10.97 6.38 -1.63
C ALA A 367 -10.37 6.32 -3.05
N SER A 368 -11.16 5.89 -4.06
CA SER A 368 -10.75 5.90 -5.47
C SER A 368 -10.41 7.31 -5.96
N GLU A 369 -11.27 8.29 -5.67
CA GLU A 369 -11.03 9.68 -6.05
C GLU A 369 -9.75 10.25 -5.42
N ARG A 370 -9.54 9.96 -4.12
CA ARG A 370 -8.31 10.36 -3.44
C ARG A 370 -7.08 9.69 -4.06
N ARG A 371 -7.17 8.38 -4.42
CA ARG A 371 -6.10 7.65 -5.09
C ARG A 371 -5.75 8.25 -6.45
N MET A 372 -6.74 8.63 -7.26
CA MET A 372 -6.53 9.22 -8.59
C MET A 372 -5.88 10.62 -8.54
N ARG A 373 -5.91 11.30 -7.40
CA ARG A 373 -5.13 12.54 -7.20
C ARG A 373 -3.64 12.29 -6.94
N VAL A 374 -3.29 11.10 -6.44
CA VAL A 374 -1.93 10.77 -6.02
C VAL A 374 -1.21 9.78 -6.93
N ALA A 375 -1.93 9.14 -7.85
CA ALA A 375 -1.36 8.20 -8.82
C ALA A 375 -2.19 8.21 -10.12
N ASP A 376 -1.52 8.00 -11.22
CA ASP A 376 -2.17 7.86 -12.52
C ASP A 376 -2.99 6.57 -12.62
N GLY A 377 -4.03 6.56 -13.45
CA GLY A 377 -4.89 5.42 -13.69
C GLY A 377 -5.92 5.18 -12.57
N GLY A 378 -6.39 3.92 -12.49
CA GLY A 378 -7.41 3.52 -11.51
C GLY A 378 -8.86 3.61 -12.02
N TRP A 379 -9.04 3.90 -13.31
CA TRP A 379 -10.35 4.00 -13.94
C TRP A 379 -11.10 2.66 -13.96
N ILE A 380 -10.41 1.54 -14.20
CA ILE A 380 -11.01 0.20 -14.14
C ILE A 380 -11.59 -0.05 -12.75
N SER A 381 -10.80 0.15 -11.69
CA SER A 381 -11.28 -0.05 -10.32
C SER A 381 -12.46 0.86 -9.96
N ARG A 382 -12.46 2.11 -10.44
CA ARG A 382 -13.58 3.04 -10.26
C ARG A 382 -14.83 2.57 -11.01
N GLY A 383 -14.65 2.07 -12.22
CA GLY A 383 -15.73 1.46 -13.02
C GLY A 383 -16.32 0.23 -12.33
N ASP A 384 -15.49 -0.62 -11.74
CA ASP A 384 -15.92 -1.79 -10.98
C ASP A 384 -16.82 -1.42 -9.78
N ILE A 385 -16.51 -0.32 -9.10
CA ILE A 385 -17.37 0.19 -8.02
C ILE A 385 -18.74 0.62 -8.57
N TYR A 386 -18.77 1.36 -9.69
CA TYR A 386 -20.05 1.75 -10.30
C TYR A 386 -20.84 0.55 -10.81
N LEU A 387 -20.16 -0.46 -11.38
CA LEU A 387 -20.81 -1.69 -11.83
C LEU A 387 -21.47 -2.43 -10.67
N LEU A 388 -20.74 -2.64 -9.57
CA LEU A 388 -21.27 -3.28 -8.35
C LEU A 388 -22.40 -2.47 -7.69
N LYS A 389 -22.38 -1.14 -7.85
CA LYS A 389 -23.45 -0.24 -7.41
C LYS A 389 -24.69 -0.29 -8.32
N GLY A 390 -24.61 -0.96 -9.49
CA GLY A 390 -25.67 -1.10 -10.47
C GLY A 390 -25.74 0.03 -11.52
N ASP A 391 -24.69 0.83 -11.66
CA ASP A 391 -24.58 1.91 -12.65
C ASP A 391 -23.61 1.51 -13.79
N ALA A 392 -24.05 0.57 -14.63
CA ALA A 392 -23.25 0.04 -15.73
C ALA A 392 -22.86 1.10 -16.77
N GLY A 393 -23.67 2.16 -16.93
CA GLY A 393 -23.36 3.27 -17.83
C GLY A 393 -22.13 4.04 -17.37
N LYS A 394 -22.08 4.46 -16.10
CA LYS A 394 -20.89 5.11 -15.53
C LYS A 394 -19.70 4.19 -15.44
N ALA A 395 -19.92 2.88 -15.21
CA ALA A 395 -18.86 1.91 -15.25
C ALA A 395 -18.17 1.91 -16.62
N LEU A 396 -18.94 1.83 -17.71
CA LEU A 396 -18.42 1.84 -19.08
C LEU A 396 -17.66 3.13 -19.40
N GLU A 397 -18.19 4.31 -19.00
CA GLU A 397 -17.49 5.59 -19.13
C GLU A 397 -16.12 5.58 -18.43
N CYS A 398 -16.03 4.98 -17.24
CA CYS A 398 -14.74 4.83 -16.54
C CYS A 398 -13.79 3.90 -17.30
N TYR A 399 -14.27 2.76 -17.79
CA TYR A 399 -13.44 1.78 -18.49
C TYR A 399 -12.83 2.33 -19.78
N GLU A 400 -13.56 3.17 -20.50
CA GLU A 400 -13.08 3.82 -21.74
C GLU A 400 -11.88 4.74 -21.51
N ASN A 401 -11.69 5.25 -20.29
CA ASN A 401 -10.52 6.06 -19.92
C ASN A 401 -9.23 5.23 -19.67
N GLN A 402 -9.30 3.90 -19.69
CA GLN A 402 -8.13 3.01 -19.49
C GLN A 402 -8.12 1.86 -20.52
N ALA A 403 -8.47 2.17 -21.78
CA ALA A 403 -8.55 1.20 -22.86
C ALA A 403 -7.17 0.62 -23.30
N GLU A 404 -6.07 1.16 -22.79
CA GLU A 404 -4.71 0.72 -23.11
C GLU A 404 -4.34 -0.64 -22.48
N GLU A 405 -5.07 -1.08 -21.46
CA GLU A 405 -4.93 -2.42 -20.86
C GLU A 405 -5.92 -3.42 -21.47
N PRO A 406 -5.53 -4.20 -22.48
CA PRO A 406 -6.48 -4.98 -23.28
C PRO A 406 -7.31 -5.97 -22.46
N VAL A 407 -6.68 -6.70 -21.51
CA VAL A 407 -7.36 -7.72 -20.70
C VAL A 407 -8.35 -7.09 -19.74
N GLY A 408 -7.91 -6.11 -18.96
CA GLY A 408 -8.75 -5.39 -18.01
C GLY A 408 -9.91 -4.67 -18.70
N PHE A 409 -9.65 -4.05 -19.85
CA PHE A 409 -10.67 -3.35 -20.63
C PHE A 409 -11.72 -4.30 -21.21
N LEU A 410 -11.30 -5.41 -21.85
CA LEU A 410 -12.22 -6.40 -22.43
C LEU A 410 -13.08 -7.08 -21.37
N ARG A 411 -12.47 -7.45 -20.23
CA ARG A 411 -13.18 -7.98 -19.06
C ARG A 411 -14.26 -6.99 -18.61
N SER A 412 -13.89 -5.74 -18.42
CA SER A 412 -14.77 -4.70 -17.92
C SER A 412 -15.91 -4.36 -18.88
N GLN A 413 -15.62 -4.34 -20.18
CA GLN A 413 -16.65 -4.22 -21.22
C GLN A 413 -17.65 -5.37 -21.19
N ALA A 414 -17.16 -6.63 -21.08
CA ALA A 414 -18.03 -7.80 -21.04
C ALA A 414 -19.02 -7.72 -19.86
N LEU A 415 -18.54 -7.30 -18.68
CA LEU A 415 -19.36 -7.11 -17.49
C LEU A 415 -20.39 -5.99 -17.66
N ALA A 416 -19.97 -4.82 -18.14
CA ALA A 416 -20.86 -3.67 -18.31
C ALA A 416 -21.94 -3.92 -19.38
N PHE A 417 -21.58 -4.48 -20.53
CA PHE A 417 -22.54 -4.82 -21.60
C PHE A 417 -23.54 -5.89 -21.16
N HIS A 418 -23.13 -6.83 -20.32
CA HIS A 418 -24.06 -7.79 -19.74
C HIS A 418 -25.15 -7.09 -18.91
N GLU A 419 -24.78 -6.18 -18.03
CA GLU A 419 -25.72 -5.42 -17.20
C GLU A 419 -26.61 -4.47 -18.01
N MET A 420 -26.09 -3.96 -19.14
CA MET A 420 -26.84 -3.10 -20.06
C MET A 420 -27.78 -3.90 -21.00
N GLY A 421 -27.66 -5.23 -21.03
CA GLY A 421 -28.43 -6.10 -21.94
C GLY A 421 -27.93 -6.09 -23.38
N ASP A 422 -26.76 -5.54 -23.68
CA ASP A 422 -26.10 -5.61 -25.00
C ASP A 422 -25.27 -6.90 -25.09
N PHE A 423 -25.98 -8.01 -25.31
CA PHE A 423 -25.34 -9.33 -25.35
C PHE A 423 -24.43 -9.52 -26.56
N ASP A 424 -24.68 -8.83 -27.67
CA ASP A 424 -23.82 -8.90 -28.87
C ASP A 424 -22.47 -8.22 -28.61
N ALA A 425 -22.46 -7.06 -27.94
CA ALA A 425 -21.22 -6.38 -27.56
C ALA A 425 -20.46 -7.18 -26.49
N ARG A 426 -21.17 -7.71 -25.50
CA ARG A 426 -20.62 -8.62 -24.48
C ARG A 426 -19.89 -9.80 -25.10
N ASP A 427 -20.56 -10.52 -26.04
CA ASP A 427 -20.01 -11.75 -26.64
C ASP A 427 -18.77 -11.44 -27.49
N ARG A 428 -18.73 -10.30 -28.16
CA ARG A 428 -17.51 -9.85 -28.85
C ARG A 428 -16.35 -9.58 -27.90
N ALA A 429 -16.61 -8.98 -26.75
CA ALA A 429 -15.58 -8.73 -25.73
C ALA A 429 -15.06 -10.05 -25.13
N ILE A 430 -15.96 -11.00 -24.83
CA ILE A 430 -15.61 -12.35 -24.35
C ILE A 430 -14.77 -13.10 -25.38
N GLU A 431 -15.17 -13.07 -26.68
CA GLU A 431 -14.41 -13.71 -27.74
C GLU A 431 -13.01 -13.12 -27.89
N ALA A 432 -12.88 -11.80 -27.82
CA ALA A 432 -11.58 -11.14 -27.87
C ALA A 432 -10.70 -11.50 -26.68
N LEU A 433 -11.26 -11.51 -25.46
CA LEU A 433 -10.57 -11.86 -24.23
C LEU A 433 -10.10 -13.33 -24.23
N SER A 434 -10.91 -14.25 -24.76
CA SER A 434 -10.60 -15.68 -24.81
C SER A 434 -9.41 -16.06 -25.72
N ARG A 435 -8.98 -15.13 -26.58
CA ARG A 435 -7.82 -15.31 -27.48
C ARG A 435 -6.49 -14.94 -26.83
N ILE A 436 -6.54 -14.29 -25.66
CA ILE A 436 -5.34 -13.90 -24.92
C ILE A 436 -4.93 -15.05 -23.99
N ASP A 437 -3.73 -15.57 -24.20
CA ASP A 437 -3.17 -16.67 -23.41
C ASP A 437 -2.25 -16.10 -22.33
N SER A 438 -2.81 -15.80 -21.16
CA SER A 438 -2.08 -15.32 -20.00
C SER A 438 -2.89 -15.56 -18.71
N ASP A 439 -2.19 -15.71 -17.59
CA ASP A 439 -2.83 -15.90 -16.28
C ASP A 439 -3.83 -14.80 -15.96
N TYR A 440 -3.49 -13.55 -16.30
CA TYR A 440 -4.37 -12.41 -16.11
C TYR A 440 -5.65 -12.50 -16.95
N ALA A 441 -5.58 -13.05 -18.17
CA ALA A 441 -6.76 -13.28 -19.00
C ALA A 441 -7.60 -14.46 -18.48
N PHE A 442 -6.98 -15.47 -17.88
CA PHE A 442 -7.70 -16.59 -17.27
C PHE A 442 -8.51 -16.16 -16.05
N GLU A 443 -7.92 -15.33 -15.17
CA GLU A 443 -8.65 -14.71 -14.05
C GLU A 443 -9.81 -13.87 -14.55
N ALA A 444 -9.56 -12.97 -15.51
CA ALA A 444 -10.58 -12.10 -16.10
C ALA A 444 -11.74 -12.89 -16.73
N MET A 445 -11.44 -13.99 -17.44
CA MET A 445 -12.46 -14.87 -17.99
C MET A 445 -13.27 -15.58 -16.90
N ALA A 446 -12.64 -16.04 -15.83
CA ALA A 446 -13.33 -16.63 -14.70
C ALA A 446 -14.32 -15.64 -14.05
N GLU A 447 -13.91 -14.39 -13.85
CA GLU A 447 -14.77 -13.33 -13.35
C GLU A 447 -15.98 -13.06 -14.25
N VAL A 448 -15.73 -12.92 -15.56
CA VAL A 448 -16.81 -12.69 -16.54
C VAL A 448 -17.79 -13.85 -16.55
N GLN A 449 -17.31 -15.11 -16.59
CA GLN A 449 -18.17 -16.28 -16.63
C GLN A 449 -18.97 -16.46 -15.32
N ALA A 450 -18.36 -16.18 -14.17
CA ALA A 450 -19.06 -16.21 -12.89
C ALA A 450 -20.16 -15.13 -12.84
N TRP A 451 -19.85 -13.91 -13.30
CA TRP A 451 -20.79 -12.80 -13.31
C TRP A 451 -22.03 -13.05 -14.15
N ILE A 452 -21.85 -13.61 -15.36
CA ILE A 452 -22.96 -13.92 -16.27
C ILE A 452 -23.69 -15.23 -15.94
N GLY A 453 -23.28 -15.92 -14.85
CA GLY A 453 -23.95 -17.13 -14.34
C GLY A 453 -23.48 -18.44 -14.97
N ASN A 454 -22.41 -18.45 -15.75
CA ASN A 454 -21.84 -19.67 -16.35
C ASN A 454 -20.84 -20.33 -15.38
N VAL A 455 -21.37 -20.91 -14.29
CA VAL A 455 -20.59 -21.45 -13.17
C VAL A 455 -19.55 -22.48 -13.61
N ASP A 456 -19.92 -23.42 -14.48
CA ASP A 456 -18.98 -24.46 -14.95
C ASP A 456 -17.81 -23.87 -15.73
N SER A 457 -18.09 -22.95 -16.64
CA SER A 457 -17.03 -22.27 -17.40
C SER A 457 -16.14 -21.40 -16.49
N ALA A 458 -16.71 -20.77 -15.48
CA ALA A 458 -15.93 -20.01 -14.50
C ALA A 458 -14.91 -20.91 -13.77
N PHE A 459 -15.30 -22.11 -13.33
CA PHE A 459 -14.39 -23.05 -12.71
C PHE A 459 -13.37 -23.64 -13.69
N GLU A 460 -13.70 -23.82 -14.97
CA GLU A 460 -12.73 -24.23 -16.00
C GLU A 460 -11.62 -23.17 -16.15
N TRP A 461 -11.97 -21.89 -16.19
CA TRP A 461 -10.99 -20.81 -16.27
C TRP A 461 -10.19 -20.63 -14.98
N LEU A 462 -10.82 -20.78 -13.81
CA LEU A 462 -10.11 -20.82 -12.52
C LEU A 462 -9.10 -21.96 -12.46
N GLY A 463 -9.44 -23.15 -13.01
CA GLY A 463 -8.53 -24.27 -13.08
C GLY A 463 -7.33 -24.07 -14.02
N ARG A 464 -7.42 -23.13 -14.97
CA ARG A 464 -6.27 -22.69 -15.79
C ARG A 464 -5.42 -21.63 -15.07
N TYR A 465 -6.05 -20.80 -14.25
CA TYR A 465 -5.40 -19.73 -13.50
C TYR A 465 -4.71 -20.24 -12.23
N LEU A 466 -5.34 -21.17 -11.53
CA LEU A 466 -4.86 -21.71 -10.26
C LEU A 466 -4.08 -23.00 -10.51
N ASP A 467 -2.75 -22.92 -10.38
CA ASP A 467 -1.86 -24.07 -10.46
C ASP A 467 -1.40 -24.45 -9.03
N PRO A 468 -1.90 -25.58 -8.47
CA PRO A 468 -1.53 -26.02 -7.12
C PRO A 468 -0.05 -26.37 -6.95
N ASP A 469 0.66 -26.63 -8.05
CA ASP A 469 2.08 -26.95 -8.04
C ASP A 469 2.96 -25.69 -7.98
N GLN A 470 2.37 -24.49 -8.16
CA GLN A 470 3.10 -23.22 -8.04
C GLN A 470 3.35 -22.86 -6.56
N PRO A 471 4.58 -22.44 -6.20
CA PRO A 471 4.91 -22.07 -4.82
C PRO A 471 4.10 -20.90 -4.27
N ASN A 472 3.56 -20.05 -5.15
CA ASN A 472 2.71 -18.90 -4.77
C ASN A 472 1.20 -19.21 -4.85
N PHE A 473 0.80 -20.48 -5.03
CA PHE A 473 -0.60 -20.87 -5.16
C PHE A 473 -1.50 -20.31 -4.04
N ILE A 474 -1.07 -20.42 -2.79
CA ILE A 474 -1.84 -19.94 -1.62
C ILE A 474 -2.04 -18.41 -1.69
N GLN A 475 -0.99 -17.69 -2.10
CA GLN A 475 -1.07 -16.25 -2.29
C GLN A 475 -2.10 -15.88 -3.36
N VAL A 476 -2.06 -16.55 -4.52
CA VAL A 476 -2.99 -16.29 -5.63
C VAL A 476 -4.42 -16.66 -5.20
N LEU A 477 -4.62 -17.85 -4.66
CA LEU A 477 -5.94 -18.32 -4.21
C LEU A 477 -6.54 -17.40 -3.13
N SER A 478 -5.75 -16.91 -2.17
CA SER A 478 -6.24 -15.98 -1.16
C SER A 478 -6.81 -14.68 -1.74
N GLY A 479 -6.30 -14.25 -2.89
CA GLY A 479 -6.85 -13.12 -3.66
C GLY A 479 -8.19 -13.46 -4.33
N VAL A 480 -8.27 -14.66 -4.92
CA VAL A 480 -9.47 -15.21 -5.57
C VAL A 480 -10.63 -15.36 -4.57
N LEU A 481 -10.34 -15.86 -3.36
CA LEU A 481 -11.35 -16.11 -2.32
C LEU A 481 -12.08 -14.83 -1.84
N VAL A 482 -11.49 -13.66 -2.04
CA VAL A 482 -12.08 -12.36 -1.65
C VAL A 482 -12.48 -11.51 -2.85
N ASN A 483 -12.50 -12.08 -4.05
CA ASN A 483 -12.85 -11.36 -5.26
C ASN A 483 -14.38 -11.20 -5.39
N PRO A 484 -14.94 -9.97 -5.40
CA PRO A 484 -16.39 -9.74 -5.41
C PRO A 484 -17.07 -10.20 -6.72
N PHE A 485 -16.32 -10.33 -7.82
CA PHE A 485 -16.85 -10.78 -9.12
C PHE A 485 -17.03 -12.31 -9.18
N LEU A 486 -16.45 -13.05 -8.23
CA LEU A 486 -16.58 -14.50 -8.11
C LEU A 486 -17.62 -14.93 -7.06
N ARG A 487 -18.35 -13.97 -6.43
CA ARG A 487 -19.30 -14.27 -5.36
C ARG A 487 -20.39 -15.30 -5.75
N ASN A 488 -20.77 -15.36 -7.03
CA ASN A 488 -21.76 -16.30 -7.52
C ASN A 488 -21.28 -17.76 -7.49
N LEU A 489 -19.98 -17.99 -7.25
CA LEU A 489 -19.39 -19.32 -7.10
C LEU A 489 -19.38 -19.82 -5.64
N HIS A 490 -19.62 -18.94 -4.66
CA HIS A 490 -19.43 -19.25 -3.24
C HIS A 490 -20.35 -20.36 -2.73
N ASP A 491 -21.54 -20.54 -3.32
CA ASP A 491 -22.50 -21.58 -2.96
C ASP A 491 -22.23 -22.92 -3.67
N ASP A 492 -21.33 -22.95 -4.66
CA ASP A 492 -20.97 -24.19 -5.37
C ASP A 492 -20.02 -25.05 -4.50
N PRO A 493 -20.22 -26.39 -4.44
CA PRO A 493 -19.34 -27.29 -3.68
C PRO A 493 -17.85 -27.17 -4.02
N ARG A 494 -17.52 -26.92 -5.29
CA ARG A 494 -16.13 -26.75 -5.77
C ARG A 494 -15.43 -25.57 -5.11
N TRP A 495 -16.17 -24.50 -4.74
CA TRP A 495 -15.60 -23.36 -3.99
C TRP A 495 -15.13 -23.79 -2.60
N ARG A 496 -15.91 -24.63 -1.94
CA ARG A 496 -15.50 -25.20 -0.65
C ARG A 496 -14.28 -26.10 -0.79
N GLU A 497 -14.25 -26.94 -1.83
CA GLU A 497 -13.11 -27.81 -2.12
C GLU A 497 -11.81 -27.00 -2.34
N LEU A 498 -11.88 -25.89 -3.08
CA LEU A 498 -10.74 -24.96 -3.24
C LEU A 498 -10.23 -24.42 -1.89
N ARG A 499 -11.14 -24.03 -1.01
CA ARG A 499 -10.77 -23.54 0.33
C ARG A 499 -10.16 -24.63 1.20
N GLU A 500 -10.66 -25.85 1.12
CA GLU A 500 -10.16 -27.03 1.84
C GLU A 500 -8.77 -27.45 1.34
N GLN A 501 -8.55 -27.48 0.03
CA GLN A 501 -7.25 -27.78 -0.57
C GLN A 501 -6.16 -26.82 -0.13
N ALA A 502 -6.48 -25.54 0.02
CA ALA A 502 -5.56 -24.54 0.49
C ALA A 502 -5.49 -24.42 2.02
N ASP A 503 -6.26 -25.23 2.75
CA ASP A 503 -6.41 -25.11 4.20
C ASP A 503 -6.77 -23.67 4.64
N MET A 504 -7.61 -22.99 3.82
CA MET A 504 -8.10 -21.62 4.06
C MET A 504 -9.60 -21.62 4.39
N THR A 505 -10.02 -22.56 5.22
CA THR A 505 -11.41 -22.65 5.67
C THR A 505 -11.79 -21.47 6.56
N GLU A 506 -13.09 -21.14 6.58
CA GLU A 506 -13.57 -20.03 7.45
C GLU A 506 -13.26 -20.28 8.92
N GLU A 507 -13.36 -21.54 9.36
CA GLU A 507 -13.04 -21.91 10.75
C GLU A 507 -11.58 -21.65 11.09
N ARG A 508 -10.63 -21.95 10.19
CA ARG A 508 -9.21 -21.69 10.39
C ARG A 508 -8.91 -20.19 10.38
N LEU A 509 -9.42 -19.49 9.35
CA LEU A 509 -9.23 -18.03 9.24
C LEU A 509 -9.83 -17.25 10.41
N ALA A 510 -10.93 -17.73 10.99
CA ALA A 510 -11.53 -17.11 12.17
C ALA A 510 -10.63 -17.17 13.43
N LYS A 511 -9.72 -18.16 13.50
CA LYS A 511 -8.77 -18.31 14.62
C LYS A 511 -7.55 -17.39 14.49
N ILE A 512 -7.22 -16.98 13.26
CA ILE A 512 -6.08 -16.10 12.99
C ILE A 512 -6.47 -14.67 13.35
N ARG A 513 -5.79 -14.07 14.30
CA ARG A 513 -6.00 -12.69 14.72
C ARG A 513 -4.75 -11.86 14.47
N ILE A 514 -4.95 -10.73 13.81
CA ILE A 514 -3.96 -9.66 13.68
C ILE A 514 -4.46 -8.55 14.60
N GLU A 515 -3.69 -8.25 15.63
CA GLU A 515 -4.10 -7.32 16.69
C GLU A 515 -3.55 -5.93 16.37
N MET A 516 -4.45 -4.98 16.13
CA MET A 516 -4.04 -3.58 16.04
C MET A 516 -3.62 -3.11 17.42
N PRO A 517 -2.42 -2.54 17.59
CA PRO A 517 -2.01 -1.94 18.84
C PRO A 517 -2.98 -0.80 19.24
N PRO A 518 -3.22 -0.60 20.55
CA PRO A 518 -4.14 0.42 21.05
C PRO A 518 -3.67 1.85 20.77
#